data_c1b49615789d851c60de2292ee7e50bd
#
_entry.id   c1b49615789d851c60de2292ee7e50bd
#
_cell.length_a   1.000
_cell.length_b   1.000
_cell.length_c   1.000
_cell.angle_alpha   90.00
_cell.angle_beta   90.00
_cell.angle_gamma   90.00
#
_symmetry.space_group_name_H-M   'P 1'
#
loop_
_entity.id
_entity.type
_entity.pdbx_description
1 polymer ?
#
loop_
_entity_poly.entity_id
_entity_poly.type
_entity_poly.pdbx_seq_one_letter_code
_entity_poly.pdbx_strand_id
1 'polypeptide(L)'
;MVKGKYELAILAATVLALFVLNECKMFGQEKYKHFILYAVLILTAGTSSYVQYSPKYGETISNYVKSGQAYEMLCGKEMRLIQPDKYKIQNGVYRAESLDNKVTNWSLNAHIPGITNYYSVTDKNVSETMQEFGLKSYQYKFKFRKLDMRQGLMDLYGVRYVICTKETGAKLLSDYQLLRSKDGMQLYENKNVFPFGYTYDGYLSSQTYKTLNPAQKEQALLQSAILEDDSKSADKLKKMTIPENVTCHVVGENYRIHSEKEKEKIIQIKIPKQYIKANSYIYLQGVSTEALDGKSSRHVLGVGMNKSNFQLLYGGKQVHLFNAEKNSSYDIGKRNYLVKMSRDAVKDREDTLTLKFKLKSDYYIDRISILTVDQQTEIKQIQKRKKADHLTNISYDGGNHFSGDIKASQNEILCIPITYHKGWKAYDNGKQVKSEQVNGMFEGIYLNKGDHHITLKYETPGLKIGAVVSLFSLIILFIISKKKKFQ
;
A
#
# COMPACT_ATOMS: atom_id res chain seq x y z
N MET A 1 17.78 8.45 -26.53
CA MET A 1 18.84 8.20 -27.52
C MET A 1 19.95 9.26 -27.58
N VAL A 2 19.68 10.52 -27.27
CA VAL A 2 20.69 11.61 -27.30
C VAL A 2 21.65 11.58 -26.09
N LYS A 3 21.17 11.18 -24.90
CA LYS A 3 21.93 11.18 -23.64
C LYS A 3 23.16 10.28 -23.67
N GLY A 4 23.02 9.06 -24.16
CA GLY A 4 24.14 8.11 -24.26
C GLY A 4 25.25 8.54 -25.23
N LYS A 5 24.96 9.42 -26.20
CA LYS A 5 25.96 9.90 -27.12
C LYS A 5 26.93 10.89 -26.48
N TYR A 6 26.44 11.78 -25.59
CA TYR A 6 27.29 12.74 -24.88
C TYR A 6 28.14 12.06 -23.80
N GLU A 7 27.58 11.11 -23.07
CA GLU A 7 28.32 10.32 -22.08
C GLU A 7 29.43 9.51 -22.74
N LEU A 8 29.13 8.88 -23.89
CA LEU A 8 30.14 8.17 -24.69
C LEU A 8 31.22 9.09 -25.27
N ALA A 9 30.81 10.25 -25.73
CA ALA A 9 31.75 11.26 -26.26
C ALA A 9 32.70 11.80 -25.17
N ILE A 10 32.19 12.06 -23.96
CA ILE A 10 33.00 12.49 -22.80
C ILE A 10 33.96 11.37 -22.41
N LEU A 11 33.48 10.13 -22.32
CA LEU A 11 34.33 8.99 -22.01
C LEU A 11 35.43 8.81 -23.06
N ALA A 12 35.08 8.86 -24.36
CA ALA A 12 36.04 8.75 -25.45
C ALA A 12 37.08 9.90 -25.44
N ALA A 13 36.64 11.13 -25.20
CA ALA A 13 37.53 12.28 -25.07
C ALA A 13 38.48 12.15 -23.86
N THR A 14 37.99 11.63 -22.75
CA THR A 14 38.80 11.36 -21.55
C THR A 14 39.85 10.28 -21.80
N VAL A 15 39.46 9.17 -22.44
CA VAL A 15 40.37 8.08 -22.79
C VAL A 15 41.42 8.58 -23.78
N LEU A 16 41.02 9.35 -24.79
CA LEU A 16 41.93 9.94 -25.78
C LEU A 16 42.92 10.92 -25.12
N ALA A 17 42.44 11.76 -24.21
CA ALA A 17 43.31 12.67 -23.46
C ALA A 17 44.34 11.93 -22.61
N LEU A 18 43.93 10.86 -21.92
CA LEU A 18 44.87 10.01 -21.16
C LEU A 18 45.87 9.30 -22.05
N PHE A 19 45.42 8.83 -23.22
CA PHE A 19 46.31 8.19 -24.20
C PHE A 19 47.37 9.21 -24.74
N VAL A 20 46.95 10.42 -25.17
CA VAL A 20 47.82 11.47 -25.65
C VAL A 20 48.85 11.91 -24.58
N LEU A 21 48.38 12.06 -23.34
CA LEU A 21 49.26 12.38 -22.21
C LEU A 21 50.29 11.28 -21.93
N ASN A 22 49.95 10.03 -22.14
CA ASN A 22 50.87 8.91 -22.03
C ASN A 22 51.91 8.90 -23.16
N GLU A 23 51.49 9.07 -24.41
CA GLU A 23 52.37 9.11 -25.58
C GLU A 23 53.35 10.32 -25.56
N CYS A 24 52.91 11.47 -25.09
CA CYS A 24 53.76 12.65 -24.93
C CYS A 24 54.80 12.53 -23.80
N LYS A 25 54.92 11.36 -23.15
CA LYS A 25 55.86 11.10 -22.02
C LYS A 25 55.71 12.12 -20.87
N MET A 26 54.60 12.84 -20.79
CA MET A 26 54.32 13.77 -19.69
C MET A 26 54.21 13.09 -18.33
N PHE A 27 54.01 11.77 -18.32
CA PHE A 27 54.04 10.95 -17.11
C PHE A 27 55.44 10.59 -16.61
N GLY A 28 56.52 11.05 -17.29
CA GLY A 28 57.87 10.71 -16.92
C GLY A 28 58.37 11.27 -15.58
N GLN A 29 57.70 12.29 -15.05
CA GLN A 29 57.97 12.83 -13.72
C GLN A 29 56.84 12.46 -12.77
N GLU A 30 57.14 11.63 -11.77
CA GLU A 30 56.16 11.18 -10.77
C GLU A 30 55.37 12.31 -10.11
N LYS A 31 56.02 13.47 -9.91
CA LYS A 31 55.45 14.67 -9.33
C LYS A 31 54.17 15.17 -10.05
N TYR A 32 54.07 14.99 -11.36
CA TYR A 32 52.94 15.48 -12.15
C TYR A 32 51.87 14.40 -12.45
N LYS A 33 52.18 13.12 -12.27
CA LYS A 33 51.23 12.04 -12.52
C LYS A 33 49.94 12.18 -11.72
N HIS A 34 50.07 12.42 -10.44
CA HIS A 34 48.91 12.60 -9.55
C HIS A 34 48.11 13.85 -9.87
N PHE A 35 48.81 14.97 -10.17
CA PHE A 35 48.15 16.22 -10.54
C PHE A 35 47.33 16.07 -11.83
N ILE A 36 47.89 15.46 -12.86
CA ILE A 36 47.20 15.19 -14.13
C ILE A 36 46.01 14.24 -13.91
N LEU A 37 46.19 13.17 -13.13
CA LEU A 37 45.12 12.24 -12.82
C LEU A 37 43.94 12.94 -12.10
N TYR A 38 44.24 13.77 -11.09
CA TYR A 38 43.20 14.54 -10.40
C TYR A 38 42.52 15.56 -11.30
N ALA A 39 43.27 16.25 -12.14
CA ALA A 39 42.72 17.20 -13.11
C ALA A 39 41.76 16.52 -14.09
N VAL A 40 42.13 15.35 -14.63
CA VAL A 40 41.25 14.53 -15.50
C VAL A 40 40.05 14.06 -14.77
N LEU A 41 40.17 13.55 -13.55
CA LEU A 41 39.02 13.11 -12.73
C LEU A 41 38.06 14.27 -12.43
N ILE A 42 38.56 15.44 -12.06
CA ILE A 42 37.74 16.63 -11.79
C ILE A 42 37.03 17.11 -13.07
N LEU A 43 37.72 17.16 -14.19
CA LEU A 43 37.14 17.55 -15.48
C LEU A 43 36.07 16.54 -15.92
N THR A 44 36.32 15.24 -15.79
CA THR A 44 35.36 14.17 -16.14
C THR A 44 34.16 14.22 -15.25
N ALA A 45 34.34 14.32 -13.93
CA ALA A 45 33.24 14.44 -12.98
C ALA A 45 32.43 15.72 -13.20
N GLY A 46 33.11 16.86 -13.44
CA GLY A 46 32.47 18.15 -13.71
C GLY A 46 31.66 18.14 -15.01
N THR A 47 32.25 17.65 -16.10
CA THR A 47 31.55 17.57 -17.40
C THR A 47 30.38 16.55 -17.34
N SER A 48 30.56 15.40 -16.72
CA SER A 48 29.51 14.43 -16.54
C SER A 48 28.36 15.01 -15.70
N SER A 49 28.68 15.68 -14.59
CA SER A 49 27.68 16.35 -13.76
C SER A 49 26.97 17.48 -14.52
N TYR A 50 27.71 18.27 -15.30
CA TYR A 50 27.13 19.33 -16.12
C TYR A 50 26.15 18.77 -17.16
N VAL A 51 26.54 17.72 -17.89
CA VAL A 51 25.63 17.06 -18.86
C VAL A 51 24.39 16.47 -18.16
N GLN A 52 24.57 15.92 -16.98
CA GLN A 52 23.49 15.26 -16.26
C GLN A 52 22.51 16.24 -15.61
N TYR A 53 23.01 17.34 -15.07
CA TYR A 53 22.22 18.28 -14.25
C TYR A 53 22.03 19.66 -14.88
N SER A 54 22.59 19.97 -16.08
CA SER A 54 22.35 21.26 -16.69
C SER A 54 20.94 21.40 -17.26
N PRO A 55 20.33 22.59 -17.21
CA PRO A 55 19.04 22.85 -17.84
C PRO A 55 19.04 22.61 -19.36
N LYS A 56 20.19 22.71 -20.00
CA LYS A 56 20.34 22.57 -21.45
C LYS A 56 20.44 21.13 -21.93
N TYR A 57 21.11 20.25 -21.17
CA TYR A 57 21.44 18.90 -21.60
C TYR A 57 20.84 17.84 -20.69
N GLY A 58 20.48 18.17 -19.44
CA GLY A 58 20.02 17.25 -18.42
C GLY A 58 18.51 17.06 -18.42
N GLU A 59 18.00 15.96 -18.96
CA GLU A 59 16.59 15.56 -18.75
C GLU A 59 16.25 15.38 -17.26
N THR A 60 17.25 15.11 -16.45
CA THR A 60 17.06 14.86 -15.02
C THR A 60 16.59 16.11 -14.29
N ILE A 61 17.09 17.29 -14.66
CA ILE A 61 16.75 18.56 -13.99
C ILE A 61 15.29 18.97 -14.23
N SER A 62 14.70 18.57 -15.36
CA SER A 62 13.27 18.82 -15.64
C SER A 62 12.34 18.10 -14.67
N ASN A 63 12.84 17.07 -14.00
CA ASN A 63 12.10 16.30 -13.01
C ASN A 63 12.27 16.85 -11.58
N TYR A 64 13.14 17.83 -11.37
CA TYR A 64 13.32 18.47 -10.08
C TYR A 64 12.37 19.66 -9.93
N VAL A 65 11.85 19.83 -8.75
CA VAL A 65 11.09 21.00 -8.34
C VAL A 65 12.03 22.11 -7.89
N LYS A 66 11.64 23.36 -8.10
CA LYS A 66 12.39 24.52 -7.57
C LYS A 66 12.44 24.43 -6.04
N SER A 67 13.54 24.90 -5.47
CA SER A 67 13.71 24.98 -4.02
C SER A 67 12.50 25.68 -3.37
N GLY A 68 11.99 25.13 -2.29
CA GLY A 68 10.81 25.63 -1.57
C GLY A 68 9.44 25.22 -2.14
N GLN A 69 9.37 24.66 -3.35
CA GLN A 69 8.08 24.29 -3.96
C GLN A 69 7.69 22.82 -3.73
N ALA A 70 8.56 21.98 -3.21
CA ALA A 70 8.31 20.55 -3.04
C ALA A 70 7.08 20.28 -2.16
N TYR A 71 6.97 20.94 -1.02
CA TYR A 71 5.84 20.79 -0.11
C TYR A 71 4.50 21.11 -0.78
N GLU A 72 4.43 22.24 -1.49
CA GLU A 72 3.21 22.66 -2.19
C GLU A 72 2.78 21.64 -3.25
N MET A 73 3.75 21.09 -4.01
CA MET A 73 3.46 20.08 -5.02
C MET A 73 3.06 18.72 -4.43
N LEU A 74 3.61 18.35 -3.29
CA LEU A 74 3.41 17.03 -2.68
C LEU A 74 2.09 16.96 -1.90
N CYS A 75 1.77 17.98 -1.11
CA CYS A 75 0.63 17.95 -0.19
C CYS A 75 0.03 19.34 0.13
N GLY A 76 0.46 20.42 -0.50
CA GLY A 76 0.03 21.78 -0.13
C GLY A 76 -1.47 22.01 -0.23
N LYS A 77 -2.13 21.45 -1.25
CA LYS A 77 -3.60 21.56 -1.40
C LYS A 77 -4.33 20.85 -0.26
N GLU A 78 -3.89 19.65 0.08
CA GLU A 78 -4.44 18.85 1.17
C GLU A 78 -4.27 19.56 2.51
N MET A 79 -3.08 20.10 2.77
CA MET A 79 -2.77 20.78 4.03
C MET A 79 -3.56 22.08 4.23
N ARG A 80 -3.93 22.78 3.16
CA ARG A 80 -4.82 23.95 3.27
C ARG A 80 -6.25 23.59 3.68
N LEU A 81 -6.66 22.35 3.45
CA LEU A 81 -7.96 21.81 3.85
C LEU A 81 -7.94 21.20 5.25
N ILE A 82 -6.98 20.30 5.46
CA ILE A 82 -6.77 19.69 6.77
C ILE A 82 -6.03 20.71 7.62
N GLN A 83 -6.70 21.40 8.48
CA GLN A 83 -6.08 22.20 9.53
C GLN A 83 -5.93 21.27 10.76
N PRO A 84 -4.76 20.69 11.03
CA PRO A 84 -4.61 19.65 12.05
C PRO A 84 -5.15 20.08 13.41
N ASP A 85 -4.89 21.31 13.80
CA ASP A 85 -5.31 21.85 15.09
C ASP A 85 -6.85 21.99 15.21
N LYS A 86 -7.52 22.26 14.10
CA LYS A 86 -8.97 22.45 14.07
C LYS A 86 -9.73 21.13 14.02
N TYR A 87 -9.23 20.15 13.28
CA TYR A 87 -9.92 18.87 13.07
C TYR A 87 -9.39 17.75 13.96
N LYS A 88 -8.52 18.09 14.92
CA LYS A 88 -7.95 17.12 15.87
C LYS A 88 -7.43 15.85 15.19
N ILE A 89 -6.75 15.99 14.04
CA ILE A 89 -5.93 14.91 13.49
C ILE A 89 -4.71 14.74 14.42
N GLN A 90 -4.90 15.14 15.65
CA GLN A 90 -3.89 15.10 16.68
C GLN A 90 -3.54 13.65 16.99
N ASN A 91 -2.27 13.43 17.15
CA ASN A 91 -1.67 12.23 17.74
C ASN A 91 -1.84 10.93 16.93
N GLY A 92 -2.06 11.01 15.61
CA GLY A 92 -2.08 9.82 14.76
C GLY A 92 -3.28 8.88 14.98
N VAL A 93 -4.31 9.32 15.68
CA VAL A 93 -5.48 8.49 16.04
C VAL A 93 -6.39 8.20 14.84
N TYR A 94 -6.40 9.07 13.84
CA TYR A 94 -7.20 8.89 12.63
C TYR A 94 -6.36 9.09 11.38
N ARG A 95 -6.74 8.39 10.32
CA ARG A 95 -6.10 8.53 9.02
C ARG A 95 -6.85 9.47 8.11
N ALA A 96 -6.10 10.09 7.21
CA ALA A 96 -6.65 10.85 6.10
C ALA A 96 -6.21 10.25 4.75
N GLU A 97 -7.10 10.34 3.73
CA GLU A 97 -6.78 9.91 2.38
C GLU A 97 -7.14 10.98 1.35
N SER A 98 -6.26 11.18 0.37
CA SER A 98 -6.53 12.06 -0.77
C SER A 98 -6.78 11.24 -2.03
N LEU A 99 -8.01 11.32 -2.58
CA LEU A 99 -8.43 10.48 -3.70
C LEU A 99 -7.84 10.92 -5.04
N ASP A 100 -7.61 12.21 -5.20
CA ASP A 100 -7.14 12.79 -6.45
C ASP A 100 -5.62 13.04 -6.46
N ASN A 101 -4.97 12.98 -5.31
CA ASN A 101 -3.52 13.11 -5.24
C ASN A 101 -2.84 11.88 -5.86
N LYS A 102 -1.97 12.14 -6.84
CA LYS A 102 -1.20 11.10 -7.53
C LYS A 102 0.14 10.80 -6.84
N VAL A 103 0.55 11.65 -5.91
CA VAL A 103 1.79 11.51 -5.15
C VAL A 103 1.63 10.39 -4.14
N THR A 104 2.50 9.41 -4.23
CA THR A 104 2.61 8.37 -3.21
C THR A 104 3.31 8.98 -1.98
N ASN A 105 2.89 8.59 -0.79
CA ASN A 105 3.41 9.15 0.48
C ASN A 105 3.08 10.64 0.70
N TRP A 106 2.03 11.19 0.08
CA TRP A 106 1.59 12.55 0.33
C TRP A 106 1.32 12.80 1.82
N SER A 107 0.70 11.82 2.49
CA SER A 107 0.36 11.88 3.91
C SER A 107 1.60 11.88 4.81
N LEU A 108 2.67 11.17 4.43
CA LEU A 108 3.96 11.21 5.12
C LEU A 108 4.58 12.61 5.05
N ASN A 109 4.57 13.25 3.86
CA ASN A 109 5.04 14.62 3.69
C ASN A 109 4.18 15.65 4.44
N ALA A 110 2.91 15.34 4.65
CA ALA A 110 1.97 16.13 5.42
C ALA A 110 2.02 15.87 6.94
N HIS A 111 2.84 14.91 7.40
CA HIS A 111 2.88 14.43 8.79
C HIS A 111 1.51 13.98 9.31
N ILE A 112 0.72 13.34 8.46
CA ILE A 112 -0.62 12.82 8.78
C ILE A 112 -0.64 11.33 8.48
N PRO A 113 -1.17 10.47 9.34
CA PRO A 113 -1.36 9.06 9.04
C PRO A 113 -2.26 8.87 7.82
N GLY A 114 -1.86 8.03 6.88
CA GLY A 114 -2.59 7.72 5.66
C GLY A 114 -2.59 6.24 5.34
N ILE A 115 -3.27 5.86 4.26
CA ILE A 115 -3.30 4.49 3.73
C ILE A 115 -2.63 4.36 2.35
N THR A 116 -2.41 5.48 1.67
CA THR A 116 -1.67 5.48 0.40
C THR A 116 -0.20 5.68 0.67
N ASN A 117 0.59 4.63 0.44
CA ASN A 117 2.02 4.66 0.69
C ASN A 117 2.83 3.86 -0.33
N TYR A 118 4.12 4.13 -0.34
CA TYR A 118 5.14 3.42 -1.09
C TYR A 118 6.35 3.18 -0.18
N TYR A 119 6.68 1.90 0.01
CA TYR A 119 7.89 1.48 0.71
C TYR A 119 8.61 0.41 -0.11
N SER A 120 9.88 0.62 -0.41
CA SER A 120 10.68 -0.36 -1.15
C SER A 120 10.78 -1.71 -0.43
N VAL A 121 10.73 -1.69 0.90
CA VAL A 121 10.64 -2.89 1.74
C VAL A 121 9.34 -2.80 2.52
N THR A 122 8.36 -3.61 2.16
CA THR A 122 7.04 -3.65 2.80
C THR A 122 6.95 -4.88 3.71
N ASP A 123 6.27 -4.71 4.84
CA ASP A 123 5.96 -5.83 5.72
C ASP A 123 5.14 -6.90 4.99
N LYS A 124 5.50 -8.18 5.22
CA LYS A 124 4.86 -9.33 4.58
C LYS A 124 3.36 -9.39 4.91
N ASN A 125 2.99 -9.18 6.16
CA ASN A 125 1.61 -9.31 6.61
C ASN A 125 0.71 -8.25 5.97
N VAL A 126 1.22 -7.02 5.84
CA VAL A 126 0.52 -5.93 5.11
C VAL A 126 0.30 -6.31 3.66
N SER A 127 1.34 -6.82 3.00
CA SER A 127 1.29 -7.20 1.59
C SER A 127 0.29 -8.32 1.33
N GLU A 128 0.30 -9.37 2.14
CA GLU A 128 -0.61 -10.53 2.02
C GLU A 128 -2.06 -10.12 2.29
N THR A 129 -2.32 -9.38 3.37
CA THR A 129 -3.67 -8.89 3.71
C THR A 129 -4.25 -8.01 2.60
N MET A 130 -3.48 -7.10 2.03
CA MET A 130 -3.95 -6.24 0.93
C MET A 130 -4.26 -7.03 -0.34
N GLN A 131 -3.52 -8.11 -0.61
CA GLN A 131 -3.77 -8.98 -1.75
C GLN A 131 -5.11 -9.72 -1.61
N GLU A 132 -5.45 -10.17 -0.40
CA GLU A 132 -6.64 -10.94 -0.10
C GLU A 132 -7.94 -10.17 -0.34
N PHE A 133 -7.91 -8.84 -0.25
CA PHE A 133 -9.09 -8.00 -0.50
C PHE A 133 -9.47 -7.87 -1.97
N GLY A 134 -8.66 -8.36 -2.90
CA GLY A 134 -8.93 -8.24 -4.34
C GLY A 134 -8.97 -6.79 -4.85
N LEU A 135 -8.27 -5.86 -4.18
CA LEU A 135 -8.28 -4.44 -4.51
C LEU A 135 -7.73 -4.19 -5.92
N LYS A 136 -8.49 -3.49 -6.77
CA LYS A 136 -8.01 -3.09 -8.11
C LYS A 136 -6.81 -2.17 -8.04
N SER A 137 -6.73 -1.35 -6.99
CA SER A 137 -5.65 -0.39 -6.74
C SER A 137 -4.35 -1.03 -6.24
N TYR A 138 -4.39 -2.28 -5.76
CA TYR A 138 -3.22 -3.02 -5.32
C TYR A 138 -2.55 -3.70 -6.51
N GLN A 139 -1.45 -3.13 -6.98
CA GLN A 139 -0.72 -3.58 -8.17
C GLN A 139 0.70 -4.07 -7.87
N TYR A 140 1.28 -3.65 -6.73
CA TYR A 140 2.66 -3.95 -6.34
C TYR A 140 2.70 -4.20 -4.84
N LYS A 141 3.54 -5.13 -4.39
CA LYS A 141 3.73 -5.45 -2.95
C LYS A 141 4.16 -4.27 -2.10
N PHE A 142 4.79 -3.28 -2.71
CA PHE A 142 5.37 -2.11 -2.05
C PHE A 142 4.56 -0.82 -2.23
N LYS A 143 3.34 -0.89 -2.82
CA LYS A 143 2.52 0.29 -3.10
C LYS A 143 1.05 0.02 -2.84
N PHE A 144 0.50 0.76 -1.89
CA PHE A 144 -0.89 0.64 -1.45
C PHE A 144 -1.65 1.92 -1.78
N ARG A 145 -2.94 1.81 -2.15
CA ARG A 145 -3.77 2.95 -2.51
C ARG A 145 -5.24 2.77 -2.10
N LYS A 146 -5.74 3.71 -1.32
CA LYS A 146 -7.16 4.12 -1.22
C LYS A 146 -8.19 3.03 -0.87
N LEU A 147 -7.79 1.79 -0.58
CA LEU A 147 -8.68 0.64 -0.27
C LEU A 147 -9.90 0.54 -1.22
N ASP A 148 -9.76 1.04 -2.47
CA ASP A 148 -10.82 1.13 -3.49
C ASP A 148 -12.10 1.82 -3.03
N MET A 149 -12.04 2.64 -1.98
CA MET A 149 -13.17 3.30 -1.31
C MET A 149 -14.24 2.32 -0.81
N ARG A 150 -13.82 1.12 -0.41
CA ARG A 150 -14.70 0.16 0.24
C ARG A 150 -14.96 0.60 1.67
N GLN A 151 -16.20 0.93 1.99
CA GLN A 151 -16.60 1.58 3.23
C GLN A 151 -16.16 0.81 4.47
N GLY A 152 -16.44 -0.50 4.53
CA GLY A 152 -16.06 -1.33 5.67
C GLY A 152 -14.55 -1.36 5.92
N LEU A 153 -13.73 -1.40 4.85
CA LEU A 153 -12.28 -1.31 4.99
C LEU A 153 -11.84 0.08 5.45
N MET A 154 -12.43 1.15 4.90
CA MET A 154 -12.11 2.53 5.32
C MET A 154 -12.41 2.73 6.81
N ASP A 155 -13.52 2.16 7.30
CA ASP A 155 -13.92 2.22 8.70
C ASP A 155 -12.97 1.46 9.62
N LEU A 156 -12.65 0.21 9.25
CA LEU A 156 -11.71 -0.67 9.97
C LEU A 156 -10.29 -0.09 10.07
N TYR A 157 -9.84 0.56 8.99
CA TYR A 157 -8.51 1.17 8.91
C TYR A 157 -8.44 2.57 9.52
N GLY A 158 -9.55 3.07 10.08
CA GLY A 158 -9.58 4.35 10.76
C GLY A 158 -9.45 5.56 9.83
N VAL A 159 -9.91 5.44 8.57
CA VAL A 159 -9.88 6.56 7.61
C VAL A 159 -11.06 7.48 7.87
N ARG A 160 -10.83 8.50 8.67
CA ARG A 160 -11.85 9.47 9.05
C ARG A 160 -12.01 10.59 8.05
N TYR A 161 -10.92 11.06 7.46
CA TYR A 161 -10.95 12.20 6.56
C TYR A 161 -10.62 11.80 5.14
N VAL A 162 -11.42 12.30 4.20
CA VAL A 162 -11.19 12.08 2.77
C VAL A 162 -11.16 13.42 2.07
N ILE A 163 -10.12 13.65 1.27
CA ILE A 163 -9.92 14.84 0.46
C ILE A 163 -10.05 14.46 -1.00
N CYS A 164 -10.86 15.23 -1.74
CA CYS A 164 -11.04 15.01 -3.17
C CYS A 164 -11.58 16.26 -3.86
N THR A 165 -11.63 16.24 -5.18
CA THR A 165 -12.35 17.25 -5.96
C THR A 165 -13.86 17.13 -5.74
N LYS A 166 -14.60 18.20 -6.04
CA LYS A 166 -16.07 18.20 -5.97
C LYS A 166 -16.68 17.10 -6.83
N GLU A 167 -16.13 16.88 -8.02
CA GLU A 167 -16.61 15.85 -8.93
C GLU A 167 -16.42 14.43 -8.36
N THR A 168 -15.25 14.14 -7.82
CA THR A 168 -14.95 12.85 -7.18
C THR A 168 -15.81 12.65 -5.94
N GLY A 169 -15.96 13.67 -5.09
CA GLY A 169 -16.76 13.61 -3.87
C GLY A 169 -18.23 13.33 -4.13
N ALA A 170 -18.85 14.03 -5.09
CA ALA A 170 -20.25 13.83 -5.46
C ALA A 170 -20.54 12.40 -5.93
N LYS A 171 -19.57 11.73 -6.58
CA LYS A 171 -19.73 10.36 -7.09
C LYS A 171 -19.51 9.27 -6.04
N LEU A 172 -18.65 9.52 -5.05
CA LEU A 172 -18.13 8.47 -4.19
C LEU A 172 -18.54 8.58 -2.71
N LEU A 173 -18.86 9.77 -2.23
CA LEU A 173 -18.91 10.08 -0.80
C LEU A 173 -20.28 10.52 -0.29
N SER A 174 -21.38 9.97 -0.81
CA SER A 174 -22.74 10.34 -0.35
C SER A 174 -22.97 10.16 1.15
N ASP A 175 -22.25 9.22 1.77
CA ASP A 175 -22.42 8.88 3.18
C ASP A 175 -21.42 9.63 4.08
N TYR A 176 -20.62 10.53 3.47
CA TYR A 176 -19.64 11.35 4.16
C TYR A 176 -20.17 12.79 4.30
N GLN A 177 -19.85 13.42 5.41
CA GLN A 177 -20.20 14.81 5.65
C GLN A 177 -19.14 15.73 5.06
N LEU A 178 -19.56 16.66 4.20
CA LEU A 178 -18.69 17.73 3.72
C LEU A 178 -18.39 18.70 4.89
N LEU A 179 -17.10 18.87 5.21
CA LEU A 179 -16.63 19.79 6.24
C LEU A 179 -16.17 21.12 5.67
N ARG A 180 -15.48 21.10 4.53
CA ARG A 180 -14.82 22.28 3.97
C ARG A 180 -14.56 22.13 2.48
N SER A 181 -14.58 23.28 1.78
CA SER A 181 -14.15 23.42 0.39
C SER A 181 -13.12 24.56 0.28
N LYS A 182 -12.03 24.32 -0.45
CA LYS A 182 -11.01 25.32 -0.75
C LYS A 182 -10.21 24.93 -1.99
N ASP A 183 -9.90 25.89 -2.85
CA ASP A 183 -9.03 25.70 -4.02
C ASP A 183 -9.47 24.54 -4.95
N GLY A 184 -10.80 24.35 -5.13
CA GLY A 184 -11.36 23.26 -5.94
C GLY A 184 -11.34 21.88 -5.28
N MET A 185 -10.83 21.78 -4.06
CA MET A 185 -10.80 20.57 -3.27
C MET A 185 -11.81 20.62 -2.12
N GLN A 186 -12.24 19.46 -1.66
CA GLN A 186 -13.21 19.28 -0.58
C GLN A 186 -12.70 18.30 0.45
N LEU A 187 -12.93 18.62 1.72
CA LEU A 187 -12.66 17.75 2.86
C LEU A 187 -13.97 17.15 3.36
N TYR A 188 -14.02 15.85 3.42
CA TYR A 188 -15.15 15.08 3.93
C TYR A 188 -14.77 14.32 5.20
N GLU A 189 -15.75 14.13 6.09
CA GLU A 189 -15.63 13.31 7.28
C GLU A 189 -16.47 12.05 7.16
N ASN A 190 -15.84 10.91 7.40
CA ASN A 190 -16.49 9.62 7.58
C ASN A 190 -17.05 9.51 9.00
N LYS A 191 -18.36 9.53 9.15
CA LYS A 191 -19.03 9.37 10.45
C LYS A 191 -19.10 7.92 10.94
N ASN A 192 -18.80 6.96 10.08
CA ASN A 192 -18.85 5.53 10.39
C ASN A 192 -17.48 4.94 10.79
N VAL A 193 -16.42 5.73 10.72
CA VAL A 193 -15.06 5.30 11.12
C VAL A 193 -15.08 4.68 12.53
N PHE A 194 -14.42 3.54 12.67
CA PHE A 194 -14.29 2.91 13.98
C PHE A 194 -13.32 3.68 14.87
N PRO A 195 -13.55 3.66 16.19
CA PRO A 195 -12.59 4.20 17.15
C PRO A 195 -11.22 3.56 16.95
N PHE A 196 -10.16 4.30 17.22
CA PHE A 196 -8.82 3.73 17.17
C PHE A 196 -8.61 2.80 18.36
N GLY A 197 -8.26 1.53 18.07
CA GLY A 197 -8.24 0.48 19.11
C GLY A 197 -9.65 0.08 19.55
N TYR A 198 -10.30 -0.75 18.77
CA TYR A 198 -11.62 -1.31 19.00
C TYR A 198 -11.54 -2.80 19.36
N THR A 199 -12.57 -3.33 20.04
CA THR A 199 -12.57 -4.71 20.50
C THR A 199 -13.46 -5.62 19.69
N TYR A 200 -13.20 -6.93 19.82
CA TYR A 200 -14.06 -8.02 19.37
C TYR A 200 -14.34 -8.99 20.52
N ASP A 201 -15.60 -9.41 20.60
CA ASP A 201 -16.11 -10.41 21.55
C ASP A 201 -15.98 -11.85 21.04
N GLY A 202 -15.54 -12.03 19.80
CA GLY A 202 -15.37 -13.34 19.17
C GLY A 202 -14.36 -13.32 18.04
N TYR A 203 -14.00 -14.51 17.56
CA TYR A 203 -12.99 -14.70 16.54
C TYR A 203 -13.40 -15.69 15.45
N LEU A 204 -12.78 -15.56 14.29
CA LEU A 204 -12.74 -16.53 13.20
C LEU A 204 -11.30 -16.98 12.99
N SER A 205 -11.04 -18.26 12.77
CA SER A 205 -9.68 -18.75 12.53
C SER A 205 -9.14 -18.28 11.18
N SER A 206 -7.83 -18.05 11.10
CA SER A 206 -7.16 -17.64 9.86
C SER A 206 -7.34 -18.69 8.76
N GLN A 207 -7.36 -19.98 9.09
CA GLN A 207 -7.61 -21.06 8.14
C GLN A 207 -9.00 -20.92 7.50
N THR A 208 -10.05 -20.71 8.30
CA THR A 208 -11.41 -20.48 7.78
C THR A 208 -11.48 -19.19 6.96
N TYR A 209 -10.85 -18.10 7.45
CA TYR A 209 -10.83 -16.81 6.76
C TYR A 209 -10.19 -16.90 5.37
N LYS A 210 -9.13 -17.67 5.20
CA LYS A 210 -8.44 -17.86 3.91
C LYS A 210 -9.35 -18.48 2.84
N THR A 211 -10.37 -19.27 3.20
CA THR A 211 -11.31 -19.86 2.25
C THR A 211 -12.36 -18.88 1.72
N LEU A 212 -12.53 -17.73 2.35
CA LEU A 212 -13.55 -16.76 2.03
C LEU A 212 -13.22 -15.95 0.76
N ASN A 213 -14.25 -15.56 0.01
CA ASN A 213 -14.08 -14.57 -1.06
C ASN A 213 -13.82 -13.16 -0.49
N PRO A 214 -13.30 -12.22 -1.30
CA PRO A 214 -12.93 -10.89 -0.79
C PRO A 214 -14.06 -10.09 -0.12
N ALA A 215 -15.32 -10.26 -0.54
CA ALA A 215 -16.45 -9.60 0.09
C ALA A 215 -16.79 -10.25 1.44
N GLN A 216 -16.78 -11.59 1.53
CA GLN A 216 -16.94 -12.29 2.78
C GLN A 216 -15.82 -11.96 3.79
N LYS A 217 -14.58 -11.80 3.31
CA LYS A 217 -13.45 -11.38 4.15
C LYS A 217 -13.70 -10.03 4.81
N GLU A 218 -14.18 -9.05 4.06
CA GLU A 218 -14.55 -7.75 4.63
C GLU A 218 -15.66 -7.89 5.67
N GLN A 219 -16.71 -8.66 5.38
CA GLN A 219 -17.81 -8.89 6.33
C GLN A 219 -17.34 -9.65 7.60
N ALA A 220 -16.40 -10.60 7.45
CA ALA A 220 -15.81 -11.30 8.60
C ALA A 220 -15.06 -10.33 9.52
N LEU A 221 -14.27 -9.40 8.97
CA LEU A 221 -13.57 -8.37 9.74
C LEU A 221 -14.51 -7.38 10.46
N LEU A 222 -15.72 -7.15 9.93
CA LEU A 222 -16.73 -6.36 10.63
C LEU A 222 -17.35 -7.11 11.83
N GLN A 223 -17.38 -8.45 11.77
CA GLN A 223 -18.04 -9.28 12.78
C GLN A 223 -17.12 -9.78 13.88
N SER A 224 -15.91 -10.20 13.53
CA SER A 224 -15.02 -10.95 14.41
C SER A 224 -13.55 -10.60 14.17
N ALA A 225 -12.74 -10.82 15.19
CA ALA A 225 -11.30 -10.82 15.01
C ALA A 225 -10.87 -12.04 14.18
N ILE A 226 -9.88 -11.86 13.32
CA ILE A 226 -9.23 -12.98 12.64
C ILE A 226 -7.95 -13.30 13.40
N LEU A 227 -7.90 -14.51 13.97
CA LEU A 227 -6.78 -14.99 14.77
C LEU A 227 -6.06 -16.13 14.06
N GLU A 228 -4.74 -16.21 14.23
CA GLU A 228 -3.99 -17.38 13.79
C GLU A 228 -4.43 -18.64 14.59
N ASP A 229 -4.26 -19.81 13.98
CA ASP A 229 -4.81 -21.06 14.53
C ASP A 229 -4.10 -21.50 15.83
N ASP A 230 -2.89 -21.00 16.09
CA ASP A 230 -2.11 -21.22 17.32
C ASP A 230 -2.29 -20.10 18.37
N SER A 231 -3.25 -19.22 18.17
CA SER A 231 -3.54 -18.12 19.10
C SER A 231 -4.07 -18.64 20.42
N LYS A 232 -3.40 -18.26 21.52
CA LYS A 232 -3.87 -18.57 22.88
C LYS A 232 -5.12 -17.79 23.30
N SER A 233 -5.42 -16.70 22.61
CA SER A 233 -6.64 -15.91 22.84
C SER A 233 -7.88 -16.59 22.26
N ALA A 234 -7.71 -17.43 21.25
CA ALA A 234 -8.79 -18.18 20.64
C ALA A 234 -9.55 -19.06 21.65
N ASP A 235 -8.83 -19.70 22.61
CA ASP A 235 -9.43 -20.56 23.64
C ASP A 235 -10.34 -19.79 24.62
N LYS A 236 -10.22 -18.47 24.65
CA LYS A 236 -10.90 -17.59 25.62
C LYS A 236 -12.02 -16.75 25.00
N LEU A 237 -12.16 -16.81 23.69
CA LEU A 237 -13.12 -16.04 22.93
C LEU A 237 -14.15 -16.93 22.25
N LYS A 238 -15.32 -16.38 21.94
CA LYS A 238 -16.37 -17.09 21.21
C LYS A 238 -15.92 -17.33 19.77
N LYS A 239 -15.94 -18.59 19.32
CA LYS A 239 -15.75 -18.92 17.90
C LYS A 239 -16.96 -18.47 17.08
N MET A 240 -16.71 -17.72 16.02
CA MET A 240 -17.76 -17.20 15.13
C MET A 240 -17.89 -18.06 13.88
N THR A 241 -19.04 -17.96 13.23
CA THR A 241 -19.33 -18.61 11.95
C THR A 241 -18.94 -17.70 10.77
N ILE A 242 -18.85 -18.30 9.59
CA ILE A 242 -18.65 -17.58 8.33
C ILE A 242 -19.81 -16.60 8.11
N PRO A 243 -19.56 -15.39 7.61
CA PRO A 243 -20.61 -14.44 7.25
C PRO A 243 -21.55 -14.99 6.18
N GLU A 244 -22.83 -15.03 6.46
CA GLU A 244 -23.86 -15.51 5.53
C GLU A 244 -24.51 -14.38 4.71
N ASN A 245 -24.14 -13.13 4.98
CA ASN A 245 -24.71 -11.94 4.36
C ASN A 245 -24.11 -11.60 2.99
N VAL A 246 -23.35 -12.50 2.39
CA VAL A 246 -22.77 -12.35 1.03
C VAL A 246 -23.29 -13.49 0.15
N THR A 247 -24.02 -13.13 -0.89
CA THR A 247 -24.44 -14.08 -1.93
C THR A 247 -23.49 -14.04 -3.12
N CYS A 248 -23.26 -15.19 -3.76
CA CYS A 248 -22.40 -15.33 -4.93
C CYS A 248 -23.20 -15.93 -6.09
N HIS A 249 -23.21 -15.24 -7.21
CA HIS A 249 -23.84 -15.73 -8.44
C HIS A 249 -22.83 -15.74 -9.58
N VAL A 250 -22.58 -16.92 -10.15
CA VAL A 250 -21.64 -17.11 -11.27
C VAL A 250 -22.31 -16.64 -12.56
N VAL A 251 -21.64 -15.78 -13.33
CA VAL A 251 -22.12 -15.27 -14.61
C VAL A 251 -21.25 -15.71 -15.79
N GLY A 252 -20.10 -16.32 -15.52
CA GLY A 252 -19.23 -16.86 -16.56
C GLY A 252 -18.05 -17.63 -15.97
N GLU A 253 -17.55 -18.60 -16.73
CA GLU A 253 -16.43 -19.46 -16.32
C GLU A 253 -15.51 -19.80 -17.49
N ASN A 254 -14.26 -20.15 -17.17
CA ASN A 254 -13.29 -20.75 -18.08
C ASN A 254 -12.96 -19.91 -19.34
N TYR A 255 -12.80 -18.60 -19.16
CA TYR A 255 -12.41 -17.75 -20.28
C TYR A 255 -10.93 -17.94 -20.62
N ARG A 256 -10.67 -18.22 -21.90
CA ARG A 256 -9.33 -18.27 -22.49
C ARG A 256 -9.28 -17.29 -23.65
N ILE A 257 -8.47 -16.25 -23.51
CA ILE A 257 -8.41 -15.16 -24.47
C ILE A 257 -7.00 -15.15 -25.06
N HIS A 258 -6.89 -15.69 -26.29
CA HIS A 258 -5.63 -15.69 -27.03
C HIS A 258 -5.44 -14.34 -27.70
N SER A 259 -4.24 -13.83 -27.54
CA SER A 259 -3.82 -12.57 -28.13
C SER A 259 -3.30 -12.78 -29.53
N GLU A 260 -3.90 -12.12 -30.51
CA GLU A 260 -3.30 -11.93 -31.82
C GLU A 260 -2.63 -10.57 -31.85
N LYS A 261 -1.45 -10.45 -32.49
CA LYS A 261 -0.74 -9.19 -32.59
C LYS A 261 -1.68 -8.05 -33.04
N GLU A 262 -1.75 -7.00 -32.19
CA GLU A 262 -2.34 -5.68 -32.44
C GLU A 262 -3.88 -5.57 -32.50
N LYS A 263 -4.66 -6.61 -32.23
CA LYS A 263 -6.11 -6.50 -32.15
C LYS A 263 -6.63 -6.46 -30.73
N GLU A 264 -7.56 -5.55 -30.45
CA GLU A 264 -8.29 -5.53 -29.17
C GLU A 264 -9.30 -6.68 -29.17
N LYS A 265 -9.34 -7.49 -28.12
CA LYS A 265 -10.41 -8.48 -27.89
C LYS A 265 -11.40 -7.99 -26.87
N ILE A 266 -12.68 -8.18 -27.19
CA ILE A 266 -13.81 -7.75 -26.37
C ILE A 266 -14.66 -8.97 -26.02
N ILE A 267 -14.95 -9.11 -24.71
CA ILE A 267 -15.90 -10.10 -24.21
C ILE A 267 -17.05 -9.34 -23.55
N GLN A 268 -18.28 -9.70 -23.89
CA GLN A 268 -19.49 -9.19 -23.28
C GLN A 268 -20.17 -10.29 -22.47
N ILE A 269 -20.56 -9.97 -21.25
CA ILE A 269 -21.18 -10.91 -20.32
C ILE A 269 -22.48 -10.28 -19.81
N LYS A 270 -23.57 -11.01 -19.95
CA LYS A 270 -24.87 -10.59 -19.44
C LYS A 270 -24.98 -10.86 -17.95
N ILE A 271 -25.36 -9.84 -17.18
CA ILE A 271 -25.63 -9.93 -15.76
C ILE A 271 -27.14 -9.94 -15.57
N PRO A 272 -27.72 -10.97 -14.93
CA PRO A 272 -29.15 -10.97 -14.64
C PRO A 272 -29.53 -9.77 -13.76
N LYS A 273 -30.56 -9.04 -14.17
CA LYS A 273 -30.97 -7.75 -13.57
C LYS A 273 -31.24 -7.83 -12.07
N GLN A 274 -31.64 -8.97 -11.56
CA GLN A 274 -31.87 -9.22 -10.13
C GLN A 274 -30.62 -9.09 -9.26
N TYR A 275 -29.41 -9.24 -9.83
CA TYR A 275 -28.13 -9.14 -9.14
C TYR A 275 -27.50 -7.74 -9.28
N ILE A 276 -28.14 -6.83 -10.00
CA ILE A 276 -27.67 -5.46 -10.19
C ILE A 276 -28.20 -4.61 -9.03
N LYS A 277 -27.42 -4.53 -7.95
CA LYS A 277 -27.77 -3.80 -6.72
C LYS A 277 -26.62 -2.90 -6.27
N ALA A 278 -26.94 -1.89 -5.47
CA ALA A 278 -25.98 -0.90 -4.98
C ALA A 278 -24.80 -1.53 -4.21
N ASN A 279 -25.04 -2.67 -3.56
CA ASN A 279 -24.03 -3.41 -2.78
C ASN A 279 -23.49 -4.63 -3.51
N SER A 280 -23.57 -4.62 -4.85
CA SER A 280 -23.04 -5.69 -5.68
C SER A 280 -21.65 -5.35 -6.19
N TYR A 281 -20.86 -6.40 -6.36
CA TYR A 281 -19.49 -6.36 -6.82
C TYR A 281 -19.32 -7.34 -7.99
N ILE A 282 -18.54 -6.96 -8.98
CA ILE A 282 -18.03 -7.86 -10.01
C ILE A 282 -16.75 -8.49 -9.45
N TYR A 283 -16.75 -9.81 -9.35
CA TYR A 283 -15.65 -10.60 -8.85
C TYR A 283 -15.01 -11.42 -9.96
N LEU A 284 -13.77 -11.08 -10.32
CA LEU A 284 -12.96 -11.84 -11.26
C LEU A 284 -12.03 -12.75 -10.47
N GLN A 285 -12.11 -14.04 -10.70
CA GLN A 285 -11.35 -15.06 -9.98
C GLN A 285 -10.40 -15.80 -10.92
N GLY A 286 -9.21 -16.12 -10.43
CA GLY A 286 -8.22 -16.89 -11.18
C GLY A 286 -7.63 -16.18 -12.39
N VAL A 287 -7.58 -14.84 -12.36
CA VAL A 287 -7.00 -14.07 -13.48
C VAL A 287 -5.52 -14.34 -13.58
N SER A 288 -5.07 -14.80 -14.76
CA SER A 288 -3.64 -14.94 -15.05
C SER A 288 -3.33 -14.52 -16.48
N THR A 289 -2.07 -14.17 -16.71
CA THR A 289 -1.57 -13.76 -18.03
C THR A 289 -0.27 -14.48 -18.32
N GLU A 290 -0.10 -14.90 -19.57
CA GLU A 290 1.09 -15.58 -20.07
C GLU A 290 1.63 -14.86 -21.32
N ALA A 291 2.96 -14.74 -21.43
CA ALA A 291 3.58 -14.15 -22.61
C ALA A 291 3.41 -15.05 -23.83
N LEU A 292 3.14 -14.43 -25.00
CA LEU A 292 2.87 -15.14 -26.25
C LEU A 292 4.03 -16.02 -26.77
N ASP A 293 5.26 -15.65 -26.42
CA ASP A 293 6.48 -16.34 -26.88
C ASP A 293 7.08 -17.31 -25.85
N GLY A 294 6.36 -17.57 -24.76
CA GLY A 294 6.84 -18.40 -23.63
C GLY A 294 8.07 -17.82 -22.91
N LYS A 295 8.58 -16.68 -23.40
CA LYS A 295 9.68 -15.97 -22.79
C LYS A 295 9.09 -14.90 -21.87
N SER A 296 8.99 -15.24 -20.57
CA SER A 296 8.79 -14.17 -19.60
C SER A 296 9.90 -13.15 -19.85
N SER A 297 9.51 -11.91 -20.09
CA SER A 297 10.45 -10.83 -20.30
C SER A 297 11.37 -10.73 -19.07
N ARG A 298 12.50 -11.43 -19.11
CA ARG A 298 13.59 -11.23 -18.16
C ARG A 298 14.15 -9.85 -18.41
N HIS A 299 13.58 -8.84 -17.78
CA HIS A 299 14.14 -7.50 -17.85
C HIS A 299 15.35 -7.40 -16.94
N VAL A 300 16.49 -7.39 -17.57
CA VAL A 300 17.69 -6.79 -17.02
C VAL A 300 17.41 -5.29 -16.86
N LEU A 301 17.41 -4.83 -15.60
CA LEU A 301 17.49 -3.44 -15.18
C LEU A 301 16.83 -2.39 -16.12
N GLY A 302 15.59 -2.06 -15.84
CA GLY A 302 15.08 -0.71 -16.13
C GLY A 302 14.32 -0.49 -17.43
N VAL A 303 14.02 -1.48 -18.25
CA VAL A 303 13.30 -1.28 -19.52
C VAL A 303 12.04 -2.13 -19.58
N GLY A 304 10.91 -1.43 -19.58
CA GLY A 304 9.61 -1.95 -20.01
C GLY A 304 8.95 -2.96 -19.09
N MET A 305 8.13 -2.48 -18.16
CA MET A 305 7.12 -3.35 -17.54
C MET A 305 6.20 -3.86 -18.67
N ASN A 306 6.19 -5.16 -18.93
CA ASN A 306 5.10 -5.77 -19.70
C ASN A 306 3.86 -5.71 -18.83
N LYS A 307 3.13 -4.61 -18.98
CA LYS A 307 1.89 -4.36 -18.28
C LYS A 307 0.78 -5.00 -19.08
N SER A 308 0.40 -6.18 -18.68
CA SER A 308 -0.85 -6.79 -19.14
C SER A 308 -2.00 -6.04 -18.47
N ASN A 309 -2.46 -4.99 -19.12
CA ASN A 309 -3.61 -4.22 -18.67
C ASN A 309 -4.82 -4.66 -19.48
N PHE A 310 -5.89 -4.96 -18.80
CA PHE A 310 -7.19 -5.10 -19.40
C PHE A 310 -8.19 -4.14 -18.77
N GLN A 311 -9.30 -3.92 -19.42
CA GLN A 311 -10.29 -2.95 -18.99
C GLN A 311 -11.62 -3.65 -18.71
N LEU A 312 -12.24 -3.25 -17.62
CA LEU A 312 -13.59 -3.62 -17.27
C LEU A 312 -14.47 -2.38 -17.45
N LEU A 313 -15.48 -2.49 -18.31
CA LEU A 313 -16.45 -1.44 -18.57
C LEU A 313 -17.82 -1.91 -18.07
N TYR A 314 -18.44 -1.11 -17.23
CA TYR A 314 -19.76 -1.36 -16.71
C TYR A 314 -20.41 -0.05 -16.25
N GLY A 315 -21.63 0.22 -16.70
CA GLY A 315 -22.36 1.45 -16.35
C GLY A 315 -21.64 2.73 -16.77
N GLY A 316 -21.18 2.81 -18.01
CA GLY A 316 -20.42 3.96 -18.50
C GLY A 316 -19.06 4.17 -17.82
N LYS A 317 -18.73 3.37 -16.82
CA LYS A 317 -17.47 3.46 -16.07
C LYS A 317 -16.44 2.47 -16.57
N GLN A 318 -15.24 2.98 -16.83
CA GLN A 318 -14.09 2.18 -17.21
C GLN A 318 -13.13 2.00 -16.03
N VAL A 319 -12.77 0.77 -15.76
CA VAL A 319 -11.81 0.39 -14.71
C VAL A 319 -10.62 -0.32 -15.36
N HIS A 320 -9.42 0.22 -15.16
CA HIS A 320 -8.19 -0.44 -15.59
C HIS A 320 -7.77 -1.46 -14.53
N LEU A 321 -7.58 -2.70 -14.96
CA LEU A 321 -7.09 -3.79 -14.13
C LEU A 321 -5.69 -4.19 -14.60
N PHE A 322 -4.78 -4.32 -13.67
CA PHE A 322 -3.40 -4.71 -13.93
C PHE A 322 -3.18 -6.14 -13.45
N ASN A 323 -2.68 -7.00 -14.33
CA ASN A 323 -2.20 -8.33 -13.99
C ASN A 323 -0.81 -8.50 -14.61
N ALA A 324 0.18 -8.84 -13.78
CA ALA A 324 1.52 -9.14 -14.26
C ALA A 324 1.54 -10.54 -14.89
N GLU A 325 2.36 -10.73 -15.92
CA GLU A 325 2.58 -12.05 -16.52
C GLU A 325 3.12 -13.02 -15.47
N LYS A 326 2.59 -14.23 -15.52
CA LYS A 326 3.06 -15.32 -14.64
C LYS A 326 4.57 -15.49 -14.79
N ASN A 327 5.26 -15.60 -13.66
CA ASN A 327 6.72 -15.68 -13.54
C ASN A 327 7.50 -14.38 -13.89
N SER A 328 6.83 -13.24 -14.12
CA SER A 328 7.54 -11.96 -14.18
C SER A 328 7.97 -11.51 -12.78
N SER A 329 9.02 -10.68 -12.70
CA SER A 329 9.45 -10.10 -11.42
C SER A 329 8.40 -9.19 -10.75
N TYR A 330 7.38 -8.80 -11.50
CA TYR A 330 6.24 -8.00 -11.05
C TYR A 330 5.00 -8.84 -10.70
N ASP A 331 5.05 -10.15 -10.90
CA ASP A 331 3.95 -11.04 -10.50
C ASP A 331 3.91 -11.15 -8.97
N ILE A 332 2.93 -10.49 -8.38
CA ILE A 332 2.67 -10.51 -6.94
C ILE A 332 1.79 -11.69 -6.53
N GLY A 333 1.46 -12.58 -7.45
CA GLY A 333 0.53 -13.69 -7.21
C GLY A 333 -0.93 -13.27 -7.12
N LYS A 334 -1.27 -12.03 -7.47
CA LYS A 334 -2.65 -11.56 -7.46
C LYS A 334 -3.43 -12.17 -8.60
N ARG A 335 -4.50 -12.89 -8.27
CA ARG A 335 -5.37 -13.60 -9.22
C ARG A 335 -6.84 -13.19 -9.11
N ASN A 336 -7.19 -12.37 -8.14
CA ASN A 336 -8.56 -12.01 -7.82
C ASN A 336 -8.75 -10.50 -7.82
N TYR A 337 -9.89 -10.04 -8.38
CA TYR A 337 -10.28 -8.64 -8.43
C TYR A 337 -11.72 -8.47 -8.01
N LEU A 338 -11.98 -7.60 -7.05
CA LEU A 338 -13.31 -7.23 -6.61
C LEU A 338 -13.57 -5.77 -6.97
N VAL A 339 -14.53 -5.53 -7.87
CA VAL A 339 -14.86 -4.21 -8.38
C VAL A 339 -16.31 -3.87 -8.01
N LYS A 340 -16.50 -2.81 -7.22
CA LYS A 340 -17.84 -2.36 -6.84
C LYS A 340 -18.59 -1.87 -8.08
N MET A 341 -19.84 -2.27 -8.24
CA MET A 341 -20.73 -1.77 -9.30
C MET A 341 -20.93 -0.25 -9.14
N SER A 342 -20.96 0.47 -10.25
CA SER A 342 -21.22 1.91 -10.22
C SER A 342 -22.68 2.18 -9.88
N ARG A 343 -22.95 3.34 -9.26
CA ARG A 343 -24.33 3.77 -8.97
C ARG A 343 -25.15 3.98 -10.24
N ASP A 344 -24.52 4.54 -11.27
CA ASP A 344 -25.18 4.79 -12.56
C ASP A 344 -25.58 3.46 -13.20
N ALA A 345 -24.70 2.46 -13.21
CA ALA A 345 -25.01 1.12 -13.69
C ALA A 345 -26.20 0.49 -12.96
N VAL A 346 -26.27 0.67 -11.64
CA VAL A 346 -27.37 0.15 -10.82
C VAL A 346 -28.66 0.91 -11.13
N LYS A 347 -28.62 2.24 -11.26
CA LYS A 347 -29.76 3.08 -11.61
C LYS A 347 -30.31 2.74 -12.97
N ASP A 348 -29.45 2.62 -13.96
CA ASP A 348 -29.83 2.39 -15.35
C ASP A 348 -30.07 0.90 -15.63
N ARG A 349 -29.86 0.03 -14.63
CA ARG A 349 -29.95 -1.45 -14.72
C ARG A 349 -29.20 -2.00 -15.93
N GLU A 350 -28.00 -1.45 -16.17
CA GLU A 350 -27.14 -1.93 -17.24
C GLU A 350 -26.75 -3.38 -16.99
N ASP A 351 -27.12 -4.26 -17.91
CA ASP A 351 -26.96 -5.70 -17.75
C ASP A 351 -25.77 -6.29 -18.51
N THR A 352 -24.94 -5.45 -19.10
CA THR A 352 -23.81 -5.91 -19.91
C THR A 352 -22.48 -5.45 -19.31
N LEU A 353 -21.72 -6.43 -18.84
CA LEU A 353 -20.32 -6.26 -18.47
C LEU A 353 -19.44 -6.45 -19.70
N THR A 354 -18.57 -5.51 -20.00
CA THR A 354 -17.61 -5.61 -21.10
C THR A 354 -16.18 -5.70 -20.56
N LEU A 355 -15.45 -6.72 -20.99
CA LEU A 355 -14.02 -6.85 -20.75
C LEU A 355 -13.28 -6.59 -22.06
N LYS A 356 -12.31 -5.67 -22.03
CA LYS A 356 -11.45 -5.31 -23.16
C LYS A 356 -9.99 -5.63 -22.85
N PHE A 357 -9.39 -6.42 -23.72
CA PHE A 357 -8.02 -6.89 -23.60
C PHE A 357 -7.16 -6.26 -24.68
N LYS A 358 -6.12 -5.51 -24.27
CA LYS A 358 -5.07 -5.03 -25.17
C LYS A 358 -3.92 -6.02 -25.21
N LEU A 359 -3.57 -6.43 -26.40
CA LEU A 359 -2.96 -7.71 -26.69
C LEU A 359 -1.44 -7.68 -26.77
N LYS A 360 -0.79 -8.26 -25.78
CA LYS A 360 0.58 -8.81 -25.88
C LYS A 360 0.74 -10.09 -25.07
N SER A 361 -0.34 -10.58 -24.48
CA SER A 361 -0.34 -11.73 -23.59
C SER A 361 -1.63 -12.51 -23.77
N ASP A 362 -1.59 -13.80 -23.49
CA ASP A 362 -2.79 -14.60 -23.32
C ASP A 362 -3.36 -14.38 -21.93
N TYR A 363 -4.70 -14.32 -21.83
CA TYR A 363 -5.40 -14.12 -20.57
C TYR A 363 -6.28 -15.32 -20.25
N TYR A 364 -6.30 -15.66 -18.98
CA TYR A 364 -7.14 -16.69 -18.40
C TYR A 364 -7.96 -16.08 -17.27
N ILE A 365 -9.24 -16.41 -17.20
CA ILE A 365 -10.13 -16.06 -16.10
C ILE A 365 -10.94 -17.29 -15.76
N ASP A 366 -10.74 -17.83 -14.55
CA ASP A 366 -11.42 -19.06 -14.15
C ASP A 366 -12.91 -18.82 -13.97
N ARG A 367 -13.27 -17.71 -13.30
CA ARG A 367 -14.66 -17.44 -12.97
C ARG A 367 -14.95 -15.96 -12.86
N ILE A 368 -16.13 -15.57 -13.28
CA ILE A 368 -16.73 -14.25 -13.09
C ILE A 368 -18.01 -14.40 -12.34
N SER A 369 -18.12 -13.74 -11.20
CA SER A 369 -19.29 -13.80 -10.32
C SER A 369 -19.78 -12.41 -9.93
N ILE A 370 -21.05 -12.32 -9.60
CA ILE A 370 -21.60 -11.16 -8.91
C ILE A 370 -21.72 -11.51 -7.43
N LEU A 371 -21.02 -10.77 -6.60
CA LEU A 371 -21.15 -10.87 -5.13
C LEU A 371 -22.08 -9.75 -4.66
N THR A 372 -23.10 -10.07 -3.89
CA THR A 372 -24.01 -9.08 -3.32
C THR A 372 -23.96 -9.19 -1.80
N VAL A 373 -23.71 -8.06 -1.14
CA VAL A 373 -23.70 -7.94 0.32
C VAL A 373 -25.09 -7.47 0.79
N ASP A 374 -25.65 -8.11 1.82
CA ASP A 374 -26.86 -7.59 2.45
C ASP A 374 -26.57 -6.33 3.25
N GLN A 375 -27.09 -5.22 2.75
CA GLN A 375 -26.82 -3.88 3.28
C GLN A 375 -27.34 -3.71 4.70
N GLN A 376 -28.49 -4.28 5.04
CA GLN A 376 -29.06 -4.11 6.37
C GLN A 376 -28.20 -4.81 7.42
N THR A 377 -27.72 -6.00 7.11
CA THR A 377 -26.81 -6.74 7.97
C THR A 377 -25.47 -6.02 8.11
N GLU A 378 -24.90 -5.54 7.01
CA GLU A 378 -23.65 -4.76 7.02
C GLU A 378 -23.76 -3.51 7.91
N ILE A 379 -24.85 -2.73 7.78
CA ILE A 379 -25.10 -1.54 8.62
C ILE A 379 -25.19 -1.93 10.11
N LYS A 380 -25.90 -3.02 10.43
CA LYS A 380 -26.01 -3.51 11.82
C LYS A 380 -24.64 -3.89 12.39
N GLN A 381 -23.78 -4.53 11.58
CA GLN A 381 -22.43 -4.91 12.00
C GLN A 381 -21.54 -3.68 12.22
N ILE A 382 -21.60 -2.70 11.32
CA ILE A 382 -20.90 -1.42 11.47
C ILE A 382 -21.34 -0.73 12.77
N GLN A 383 -22.65 -0.65 13.02
CA GLN A 383 -23.17 -0.03 14.24
C GLN A 383 -22.76 -0.79 15.51
N LYS A 384 -22.77 -2.13 15.48
CA LYS A 384 -22.27 -2.94 16.59
C LYS A 384 -20.80 -2.64 16.86
N ARG A 385 -19.95 -2.58 15.83
CA ARG A 385 -18.52 -2.33 15.97
C ARG A 385 -18.22 -0.90 16.47
N LYS A 386 -18.96 0.09 16.01
CA LYS A 386 -18.83 1.47 16.53
C LYS A 386 -19.15 1.60 18.03
N LYS A 387 -20.01 0.75 18.54
CA LYS A 387 -20.41 0.72 19.97
C LYS A 387 -19.57 -0.22 20.82
N ALA A 388 -18.67 -0.99 20.22
CA ALA A 388 -17.77 -1.88 20.94
C ALA A 388 -16.83 -1.06 21.87
N ASP A 389 -16.34 -1.73 22.90
CA ASP A 389 -15.35 -1.15 23.79
C ASP A 389 -14.13 -0.72 22.97
N HIS A 390 -13.54 0.42 23.29
CA HIS A 390 -12.45 1.01 22.52
C HIS A 390 -11.54 1.87 23.40
N LEU A 391 -10.35 2.12 22.87
CA LEU A 391 -9.37 2.95 23.54
C LEU A 391 -9.82 4.40 23.62
N THR A 392 -9.63 4.98 24.80
CA THR A 392 -9.82 6.39 25.13
C THR A 392 -8.51 6.96 25.64
N ASN A 393 -8.44 8.28 25.87
CA ASN A 393 -7.23 8.96 26.39
C ASN A 393 -5.95 8.57 25.65
N ILE A 394 -6.05 8.43 24.31
CA ILE A 394 -4.96 7.92 23.48
C ILE A 394 -3.85 8.95 23.42
N SER A 395 -2.62 8.51 23.69
CA SER A 395 -1.39 9.23 23.44
C SER A 395 -0.53 8.46 22.45
N TYR A 396 -0.10 9.12 21.38
CA TYR A 396 0.76 8.56 20.35
C TYR A 396 1.75 9.62 19.89
N ASP A 397 3.02 9.34 20.02
CA ASP A 397 4.11 10.27 19.67
C ASP A 397 4.46 10.27 18.17
N GLY A 398 3.69 9.52 17.35
CA GLY A 398 3.98 9.35 15.92
C GLY A 398 5.14 8.40 15.63
N GLY A 399 5.75 7.78 16.64
CA GLY A 399 6.94 6.95 16.53
C GLY A 399 6.81 5.61 17.24
N ASN A 400 7.50 5.48 18.33
CA ASN A 400 7.75 4.21 19.03
C ASN A 400 7.00 4.03 20.35
N HIS A 401 6.13 4.96 20.71
CA HIS A 401 5.33 4.90 21.93
C HIS A 401 3.86 5.20 21.66
N PHE A 402 3.01 4.34 22.19
CA PHE A 402 1.56 4.47 22.15
C PHE A 402 0.99 4.10 23.51
N SER A 403 -0.03 4.81 24.00
CA SER A 403 -0.80 4.40 25.17
C SER A 403 -2.27 4.82 25.06
N GLY A 404 -3.12 4.15 25.85
CA GLY A 404 -4.54 4.48 25.93
C GLY A 404 -5.23 3.65 27.00
N ASP A 405 -6.39 4.12 27.45
CA ASP A 405 -7.21 3.48 28.45
C ASP A 405 -8.41 2.78 27.82
N ILE A 406 -8.80 1.64 28.33
CA ILE A 406 -9.99 0.91 27.92
C ILE A 406 -10.65 0.22 29.10
N LYS A 407 -11.99 0.27 29.12
CA LYS A 407 -12.80 -0.53 30.04
C LYS A 407 -13.46 -1.65 29.26
N ALA A 408 -12.93 -2.85 29.38
CA ALA A 408 -13.49 -4.04 28.74
C ALA A 408 -14.71 -4.52 29.51
N SER A 409 -15.87 -4.58 28.82
CA SER A 409 -17.13 -5.01 29.41
C SER A 409 -17.21 -6.51 29.63
N GLN A 410 -16.40 -7.28 28.91
CA GLN A 410 -16.28 -8.73 28.96
C GLN A 410 -14.87 -9.16 28.50
N ASN A 411 -14.65 -10.46 28.35
CA ASN A 411 -13.43 -10.97 27.71
C ASN A 411 -13.46 -10.64 26.22
N GLU A 412 -12.44 -9.94 25.75
CA GLU A 412 -12.37 -9.38 24.39
C GLU A 412 -10.94 -9.40 23.86
N ILE A 413 -10.80 -9.24 22.55
CA ILE A 413 -9.52 -8.92 21.95
C ILE A 413 -9.54 -7.49 21.41
N LEU A 414 -8.64 -6.67 21.93
CA LEU A 414 -8.38 -5.33 21.45
C LEU A 414 -7.59 -5.41 20.15
N CYS A 415 -8.13 -4.82 19.08
CA CYS A 415 -7.46 -4.66 17.79
C CYS A 415 -7.00 -3.20 17.65
N ILE A 416 -5.71 -2.99 17.60
CA ILE A 416 -5.11 -1.68 17.39
C ILE A 416 -4.65 -1.63 15.93
N PRO A 417 -5.14 -0.73 15.07
CA PRO A 417 -4.81 -0.68 13.65
C PRO A 417 -3.40 -0.11 13.39
N ILE A 418 -2.42 -0.65 14.10
CA ILE A 418 -0.98 -0.49 13.90
C ILE A 418 -0.45 -1.82 13.36
N THR A 419 0.48 -1.78 12.43
CA THR A 419 1.05 -3.01 11.84
C THR A 419 1.73 -3.86 12.91
N TYR A 420 1.29 -5.12 13.03
CA TYR A 420 1.89 -6.10 13.92
C TYR A 420 3.36 -6.32 13.55
N HIS A 421 4.22 -6.18 14.55
CA HIS A 421 5.65 -6.41 14.37
C HIS A 421 6.30 -6.88 15.68
N LYS A 422 7.24 -7.83 15.58
CA LYS A 422 7.97 -8.40 16.76
C LYS A 422 8.72 -7.36 17.60
N GLY A 423 8.89 -6.15 17.10
CA GLY A 423 9.50 -5.04 17.82
C GLY A 423 8.56 -4.38 18.82
N TRP A 424 7.25 -4.54 18.69
CA TRP A 424 6.30 -4.03 19.67
C TRP A 424 6.29 -4.85 20.94
N LYS A 425 6.38 -4.18 22.06
CA LYS A 425 6.20 -4.73 23.41
C LYS A 425 4.95 -4.12 24.00
N ALA A 426 3.98 -4.99 24.35
CA ALA A 426 2.71 -4.59 24.93
C ALA A 426 2.75 -4.68 26.46
N TYR A 427 2.13 -3.72 27.12
CA TYR A 427 1.95 -3.69 28.56
C TYR A 427 0.49 -3.38 28.89
N ASP A 428 -0.04 -4.06 29.89
CA ASP A 428 -1.36 -3.83 30.47
C ASP A 428 -1.18 -3.49 31.95
N ASN A 429 -1.63 -2.31 32.36
CA ASN A 429 -1.44 -1.79 33.71
C ASN A 429 0.03 -1.88 34.20
N GLY A 430 0.98 -1.60 33.27
CA GLY A 430 2.42 -1.64 33.53
C GLY A 430 3.05 -3.03 33.49
N LYS A 431 2.27 -4.12 33.44
CA LYS A 431 2.76 -5.49 33.32
C LYS A 431 2.88 -5.88 31.86
N GLN A 432 4.02 -6.44 31.47
CA GLN A 432 4.21 -6.90 30.10
C GLN A 432 3.25 -8.05 29.76
N VAL A 433 2.55 -7.92 28.64
CA VAL A 433 1.62 -8.92 28.08
C VAL A 433 2.05 -9.31 26.69
N LYS A 434 1.56 -10.45 26.22
CA LYS A 434 1.81 -10.90 24.85
C LYS A 434 0.84 -10.20 23.91
N SER A 435 1.34 -9.52 22.88
CA SER A 435 0.55 -9.16 21.72
C SER A 435 0.57 -10.26 20.67
N GLU A 436 -0.42 -10.28 19.81
CA GLU A 436 -0.56 -11.23 18.72
C GLU A 436 -1.07 -10.55 17.45
N GLN A 437 -0.89 -11.23 16.33
CA GLN A 437 -1.38 -10.73 15.05
C GLN A 437 -2.89 -10.92 14.94
N VAL A 438 -3.60 -9.83 14.65
CA VAL A 438 -5.05 -9.82 14.47
C VAL A 438 -5.40 -9.23 13.10
N ASN A 439 -6.46 -9.73 12.49
CA ASN A 439 -6.95 -9.24 11.20
C ASN A 439 -5.90 -9.23 10.08
N GLY A 440 -5.00 -10.21 10.13
CA GLY A 440 -3.94 -10.42 9.14
C GLY A 440 -2.73 -9.50 9.28
N MET A 441 -2.85 -8.32 9.92
CA MET A 441 -1.73 -7.38 9.97
C MET A 441 -1.71 -6.40 11.16
N PHE A 442 -2.68 -6.45 12.05
CA PHE A 442 -2.77 -5.50 13.17
C PHE A 442 -2.28 -6.07 14.49
N GLU A 443 -1.92 -5.18 15.42
CA GLU A 443 -1.61 -5.54 16.80
C GLU A 443 -2.88 -5.93 17.55
N GLY A 444 -2.86 -7.07 18.24
CA GLY A 444 -3.94 -7.57 19.08
C GLY A 444 -3.49 -7.80 20.50
N ILE A 445 -4.33 -7.46 21.47
CA ILE A 445 -4.10 -7.71 22.89
C ILE A 445 -5.38 -8.30 23.50
N TYR A 446 -5.27 -9.48 24.09
CA TYR A 446 -6.38 -10.06 24.84
C TYR A 446 -6.61 -9.33 26.14
N LEU A 447 -7.87 -8.98 26.43
CA LEU A 447 -8.31 -8.30 27.63
C LEU A 447 -9.32 -9.18 28.40
N ASN A 448 -9.15 -9.30 29.70
CA ASN A 448 -10.22 -9.76 30.59
C ASN A 448 -11.22 -8.62 30.81
N LYS A 449 -12.37 -8.93 31.38
CA LYS A 449 -13.30 -7.89 31.84
C LYS A 449 -12.62 -7.03 32.90
N GLY A 450 -12.65 -5.69 32.72
CA GLY A 450 -12.06 -4.74 33.67
C GLY A 450 -11.51 -3.47 33.06
N ASP A 451 -10.81 -2.69 33.86
CA ASP A 451 -10.13 -1.45 33.44
C ASP A 451 -8.67 -1.73 33.09
N HIS A 452 -8.23 -1.24 31.95
CA HIS A 452 -6.89 -1.49 31.41
C HIS A 452 -6.25 -0.19 30.96
N HIS A 453 -4.97 -0.04 31.26
CA HIS A 453 -4.09 0.96 30.67
C HIS A 453 -3.09 0.25 29.76
N ILE A 454 -3.30 0.39 28.46
CA ILE A 454 -2.49 -0.28 27.44
C ILE A 454 -1.35 0.62 27.00
N THR A 455 -0.14 0.06 26.99
CA THR A 455 1.04 0.73 26.42
C THR A 455 1.73 -0.16 25.42
N LEU A 456 2.08 0.39 24.27
CA LEU A 456 2.94 -0.24 23.26
C LEU A 456 4.25 0.55 23.15
N LYS A 457 5.38 -0.16 23.22
CA LYS A 457 6.72 0.40 23.01
C LYS A 457 7.43 -0.36 21.90
N TYR A 458 7.91 0.34 20.90
CA TYR A 458 8.64 -0.27 19.80
C TYR A 458 10.14 -0.25 20.03
N GLU A 459 10.76 -1.42 19.93
CA GLU A 459 12.22 -1.57 19.91
C GLU A 459 12.60 -2.30 18.61
N THR A 460 13.48 -1.70 17.82
CA THR A 460 13.94 -2.32 16.57
C THR A 460 14.66 -3.65 16.88
N PRO A 461 14.16 -4.78 16.36
CA PRO A 461 14.78 -6.08 16.61
C PRO A 461 16.25 -6.09 16.16
N GLY A 462 17.13 -6.62 17.02
CA GLY A 462 18.56 -6.71 16.74
C GLY A 462 19.38 -5.44 16.95
N LEU A 463 18.76 -4.27 17.19
CA LEU A 463 19.48 -3.00 17.33
C LEU A 463 20.49 -3.05 18.51
N LYS A 464 20.06 -3.52 19.68
CA LYS A 464 20.94 -3.62 20.86
C LYS A 464 22.10 -4.60 20.62
N ILE A 465 21.81 -5.75 20.03
CA ILE A 465 22.83 -6.77 19.71
C ILE A 465 23.80 -6.23 18.66
N GLY A 466 23.29 -5.60 17.61
CA GLY A 466 24.11 -4.97 16.57
C GLY A 466 25.02 -3.88 17.11
N ALA A 467 24.52 -3.03 18.02
CA ALA A 467 25.31 -2.01 18.67
C ALA A 467 26.46 -2.62 19.50
N VAL A 468 26.18 -3.66 20.27
CA VAL A 468 27.20 -4.39 21.06
C VAL A 468 28.25 -5.00 20.14
N VAL A 469 27.86 -5.72 19.09
CA VAL A 469 28.79 -6.31 18.12
C VAL A 469 29.64 -5.23 17.44
N SER A 470 29.07 -4.12 17.04
CA SER A 470 29.78 -3.00 16.44
C SER A 470 30.81 -2.40 17.40
N LEU A 471 30.43 -2.21 18.66
CA LEU A 471 31.36 -1.70 19.69
C LEU A 471 32.54 -2.66 19.92
N PHE A 472 32.29 -3.95 20.04
CA PHE A 472 33.35 -4.95 20.17
C PHE A 472 34.27 -4.97 18.93
N SER A 473 33.72 -4.87 17.74
CA SER A 473 34.50 -4.82 16.50
C SER A 473 35.41 -3.58 16.47
N LEU A 474 34.91 -2.44 16.88
CA LEU A 474 35.72 -1.20 17.00
C LEU A 474 36.85 -1.35 18.02
N ILE A 475 36.59 -1.96 19.17
CA ILE A 475 37.62 -2.23 20.21
C ILE A 475 38.71 -3.16 19.64
N ILE A 476 38.34 -4.23 18.95
CA ILE A 476 39.28 -5.16 18.33
C ILE A 476 40.15 -4.44 17.29
N LEU A 477 39.52 -3.64 16.40
CA LEU A 477 40.25 -2.87 15.39
C LEU A 477 41.25 -1.87 16.04
N PHE A 478 40.85 -1.23 17.14
CA PHE A 478 41.72 -0.33 17.86
C PHE A 478 42.92 -1.07 18.48
N ILE A 479 42.72 -2.24 19.07
CA ILE A 479 43.80 -3.07 19.61
C ILE A 479 44.77 -3.50 18.52
N ILE A 480 44.26 -3.98 17.36
CA ILE A 480 45.08 -4.37 16.22
C ILE A 480 45.89 -3.19 15.67
N SER A 481 45.24 -2.03 15.53
CA SER A 481 45.88 -0.81 15.06
C SER A 481 47.03 -0.36 15.96
N LYS A 482 46.84 -0.45 17.29
CA LYS A 482 47.92 -0.15 18.25
C LYS A 482 49.09 -1.14 18.13
N LYS A 483 48.80 -2.46 18.01
CA LYS A 483 49.85 -3.48 17.85
C LYS A 483 50.73 -3.25 16.60
N LYS A 484 50.13 -2.80 15.48
CA LYS A 484 50.86 -2.44 14.26
C LYS A 484 51.76 -1.20 14.37
N LYS A 485 51.55 -0.33 15.35
CA LYS A 485 52.40 0.85 15.60
C LYS A 485 53.61 0.52 16.51
N PHE A 486 53.65 -0.68 17.10
CA PHE A 486 54.76 -1.10 17.99
C PHE A 486 55.64 -2.19 17.33
N GLN A 487 55.38 -2.52 16.09
CA GLN A 487 56.30 -3.26 15.15
C GLN A 487 56.82 -2.27 14.11
#